data_2baa2205c4079ec4e7501bd31429fecb
#
_entry.id   2baa2205c4079ec4e7501bd31429fecb
#
_cell.length_a   1.000
_cell.length_b   1.000
_cell.length_c   1.000
_cell.angle_alpha   90.00
_cell.angle_beta   90.00
_cell.angle_gamma   90.00
#
_symmetry.space_group_name_H-M   'P 1'
#
loop_
_entity.id
_entity.type
_entity.pdbx_description
1 polymer ?
#
loop_
_entity_poly.entity_id
_entity_poly.type
_entity_poly.pdbx_seq_one_letter_code
_entity_poly.pdbx_strand_id
1 'polypeptide(L)'
;MRAGEQPLRKKGRGRLIHVSDFINEEDGRLVLLDADGKIIEHARVIIYPGSNGDPWWDTKQLLAQIKSAIQIFDKAHPDCQALFVFDQSSAHASLPPDALKAFAMNKSNGGKQHKQRDTIIPESNLDPRYRGQPQSMTTESGEPKGLQSVLEERGYNCSNLKAKCSPVCPFESKDCCMARLLSQQDDFINQTSMVETLITEAGHECLFLPKFHCELNPIEMVSQLLLTTLNNANSI
;
A
#
# COMPACT_ATOMS: atom_id res chain seq x y z
N MET A 1 21.83 -8.96 -46.44
CA MET A 1 22.18 -8.66 -45.02
C MET A 1 23.29 -7.62 -45.06
N ARG A 2 23.08 -6.47 -44.45
CA ARG A 2 24.13 -5.45 -44.35
C ARG A 2 25.16 -5.91 -43.30
N ALA A 3 26.42 -5.84 -43.64
CA ALA A 3 27.51 -6.18 -42.71
C ALA A 3 27.44 -5.23 -41.50
N GLY A 4 27.17 -5.77 -40.30
CA GLY A 4 27.10 -5.02 -39.06
C GLY A 4 25.78 -5.13 -38.28
N GLU A 5 24.73 -5.76 -38.80
CA GLU A 5 23.52 -6.03 -38.02
C GLU A 5 23.71 -7.26 -37.16
N GLN A 6 23.88 -7.06 -35.86
CA GLN A 6 23.78 -8.17 -34.90
C GLN A 6 22.33 -8.71 -34.93
N PRO A 7 22.14 -10.04 -35.08
CA PRO A 7 20.81 -10.61 -35.07
C PRO A 7 20.17 -10.31 -33.70
N LEU A 8 19.01 -9.63 -33.68
CA LEU A 8 18.21 -9.44 -32.48
C LEU A 8 17.96 -10.80 -31.86
N ARG A 9 18.60 -11.09 -30.74
CA ARG A 9 18.31 -12.29 -29.95
C ARG A 9 16.84 -12.23 -29.57
N LYS A 10 16.09 -13.30 -29.85
CA LYS A 10 14.73 -13.45 -29.31
C LYS A 10 14.81 -13.19 -27.81
N LYS A 11 14.01 -12.24 -27.30
CA LYS A 11 13.84 -12.04 -25.86
C LYS A 11 13.40 -13.36 -25.25
N GLY A 12 14.34 -14.11 -24.67
CA GLY A 12 14.02 -15.24 -23.82
C GLY A 12 13.28 -14.74 -22.58
N ARG A 13 12.47 -15.58 -21.96
CA ARG A 13 11.99 -15.32 -20.61
C ARG A 13 13.22 -15.43 -19.69
N GLY A 14 13.93 -14.31 -19.52
CA GLY A 14 15.05 -14.24 -18.58
C GLY A 14 14.58 -14.56 -17.16
N ARG A 15 15.50 -14.97 -16.28
CA ARG A 15 15.20 -15.07 -14.84
C ARG A 15 14.92 -13.66 -14.32
N LEU A 16 13.78 -13.47 -13.67
CA LEU A 16 13.46 -12.23 -12.98
C LEU A 16 14.21 -12.25 -11.63
N ILE A 17 14.88 -11.15 -11.32
CA ILE A 17 15.46 -10.89 -10.01
C ILE A 17 14.70 -9.68 -9.48
N HIS A 18 14.08 -9.82 -8.31
CA HIS A 18 13.48 -8.72 -7.59
C HIS A 18 14.39 -8.37 -6.40
N VAL A 19 14.79 -7.11 -6.35
CA VAL A 19 15.61 -6.56 -5.27
C VAL A 19 14.81 -5.48 -4.59
N SER A 20 14.60 -5.63 -3.29
CA SER A 20 14.04 -4.61 -2.43
C SER A 20 15.08 -4.20 -1.40
N ASP A 21 15.35 -2.90 -1.26
CA ASP A 21 16.38 -2.37 -0.36
C ASP A 21 15.91 -1.05 0.24
N PHE A 22 16.60 -0.59 1.28
CA PHE A 22 16.45 0.73 1.88
C PHE A 22 17.76 1.49 1.76
N ILE A 23 17.65 2.76 1.41
CA ILE A 23 18.79 3.69 1.36
C ILE A 23 18.51 4.86 2.30
N ASN A 24 19.57 5.38 2.91
CA ASN A 24 19.53 6.60 3.71
C ASN A 24 20.54 7.62 3.16
N GLU A 25 20.46 8.85 3.65
CA GLU A 25 21.31 9.96 3.19
C GLU A 25 22.76 9.83 3.68
N GLU A 26 22.98 9.29 4.86
CA GLU A 26 24.30 9.26 5.52
C GLU A 26 25.17 8.12 5.01
N ASP A 27 24.64 6.88 5.00
CA ASP A 27 25.41 5.66 4.74
C ASP A 27 25.14 5.06 3.34
N GLY A 28 24.19 5.62 2.62
CA GLY A 28 23.71 5.09 1.36
C GLY A 28 22.74 3.93 1.57
N ARG A 29 23.22 2.72 1.84
CA ARG A 29 22.37 1.57 2.16
C ARG A 29 22.12 1.46 3.65
N LEU A 30 20.88 1.10 4.01
CA LEU A 30 20.55 0.81 5.41
C LEU A 30 21.20 -0.52 5.85
N VAL A 31 22.26 -0.39 6.63
CA VAL A 31 23.07 -1.50 7.15
C VAL A 31 23.48 -1.25 8.60
N LEU A 32 23.72 -2.32 9.34
CA LEU A 32 24.39 -2.26 10.63
C LEU A 32 25.84 -2.72 10.44
N LEU A 33 26.77 -1.92 10.90
CA LEU A 33 28.21 -2.19 10.83
C LEU A 33 28.76 -2.60 12.21
N ASP A 34 29.80 -3.44 12.22
CA ASP A 34 30.60 -3.67 13.43
C ASP A 34 31.68 -2.57 13.62
N ALA A 35 32.48 -2.71 14.67
CA ALA A 35 33.53 -1.77 14.98
C ALA A 35 34.65 -1.67 13.89
N ASP A 36 34.77 -2.71 13.06
CA ASP A 36 35.72 -2.78 11.96
C ASP A 36 35.12 -2.30 10.62
N GLY A 37 33.87 -1.82 10.63
CA GLY A 37 33.17 -1.34 9.44
C GLY A 37 32.61 -2.43 8.54
N LYS A 38 32.53 -3.66 9.03
CA LYS A 38 31.94 -4.79 8.29
C LYS A 38 30.45 -4.87 8.52
N ILE A 39 29.68 -5.17 7.46
CA ILE A 39 28.23 -5.32 7.54
C ILE A 39 27.87 -6.55 8.37
N ILE A 40 27.11 -6.34 9.45
CA ILE A 40 26.55 -7.37 10.33
C ILE A 40 25.11 -7.70 9.89
N GLU A 41 24.29 -6.68 9.66
CA GLU A 41 22.89 -6.80 9.25
C GLU A 41 22.61 -5.86 8.08
N HIS A 42 21.66 -6.19 7.21
CA HIS A 42 21.19 -5.33 6.13
C HIS A 42 19.71 -5.50 5.86
N ALA A 43 19.04 -4.46 5.40
CA ALA A 43 17.60 -4.47 5.10
C ALA A 43 17.26 -5.03 3.71
N ARG A 44 18.26 -5.31 2.85
CA ARG A 44 18.04 -5.82 1.49
C ARG A 44 17.44 -7.20 1.48
N VAL A 45 16.41 -7.39 0.64
CA VAL A 45 15.82 -8.69 0.28
C VAL A 45 15.97 -8.90 -1.22
N ILE A 46 16.44 -10.06 -1.63
CA ILE A 46 16.55 -10.47 -3.03
C ILE A 46 15.75 -11.75 -3.19
N ILE A 47 14.82 -11.75 -4.15
CA ILE A 47 14.06 -12.95 -4.51
C ILE A 47 14.18 -13.25 -6.01
N TYR A 48 14.03 -14.51 -6.34
CA TYR A 48 14.07 -15.05 -7.71
C TYR A 48 12.70 -15.67 -8.04
N PRO A 49 11.66 -14.82 -8.30
CA PRO A 49 10.32 -15.33 -8.51
C PRO A 49 10.21 -16.16 -9.79
N GLY A 50 9.42 -17.23 -9.73
CA GLY A 50 9.18 -18.12 -10.86
C GLY A 50 8.47 -19.40 -10.45
N SER A 51 8.12 -20.23 -11.42
CA SER A 51 7.35 -21.46 -11.17
C SER A 51 8.03 -22.47 -10.23
N ASN A 52 9.36 -22.42 -10.15
CA ASN A 52 10.20 -23.27 -9.28
C ASN A 52 11.12 -22.41 -8.39
N GLY A 53 10.80 -21.12 -8.21
CA GLY A 53 11.59 -20.18 -7.44
C GLY A 53 10.84 -19.66 -6.21
N ASP A 54 11.26 -18.49 -5.75
CA ASP A 54 10.63 -17.82 -4.62
C ASP A 54 9.19 -17.39 -4.94
N PRO A 55 8.32 -17.25 -3.93
CA PRO A 55 7.03 -16.58 -4.09
C PRO A 55 7.19 -15.17 -4.65
N TRP A 56 6.17 -14.70 -5.37
CA TRP A 56 6.12 -13.30 -5.80
C TRP A 56 6.10 -12.36 -4.60
N TRP A 57 6.73 -11.20 -4.78
CA TRP A 57 6.75 -10.16 -3.77
C TRP A 57 5.32 -9.70 -3.44
N ASP A 58 4.96 -9.78 -2.17
CA ASP A 58 3.65 -9.39 -1.65
C ASP A 58 3.76 -8.47 -0.42
N THR A 59 2.62 -7.97 0.03
CA THR A 59 2.55 -7.08 1.20
C THR A 59 3.08 -7.75 2.48
N LYS A 60 2.93 -9.06 2.65
CA LYS A 60 3.42 -9.77 3.84
C LYS A 60 4.95 -9.76 3.89
N GLN A 61 5.60 -10.01 2.77
CA GLN A 61 7.06 -9.96 2.65
C GLN A 61 7.58 -8.53 2.85
N LEU A 62 6.87 -7.54 2.29
CA LEU A 62 7.18 -6.13 2.49
C LEU A 62 7.11 -5.72 3.96
N LEU A 63 6.04 -6.07 4.68
CA LEU A 63 5.90 -5.75 6.11
C LEU A 63 6.97 -6.44 6.96
N ALA A 64 7.37 -7.67 6.63
CA ALA A 64 8.47 -8.35 7.30
C ALA A 64 9.81 -7.62 7.06
N GLN A 65 10.05 -7.17 5.85
CA GLN A 65 11.24 -6.38 5.52
C GLN A 65 11.27 -5.04 6.24
N ILE A 66 10.14 -4.31 6.27
CA ILE A 66 10.04 -3.02 6.97
C ILE A 66 10.32 -3.21 8.48
N LYS A 67 9.79 -4.26 9.11
CA LYS A 67 10.14 -4.58 10.50
C LYS A 67 11.64 -4.75 10.71
N SER A 68 12.30 -5.47 9.81
CA SER A 68 13.76 -5.64 9.86
C SER A 68 14.48 -4.32 9.64
N ALA A 69 14.02 -3.50 8.68
CA ALA A 69 14.60 -2.20 8.39
C ALA A 69 14.52 -1.26 9.60
N ILE A 70 13.38 -1.21 10.29
CA ILE A 70 13.19 -0.43 11.52
C ILE A 70 14.20 -0.89 12.59
N GLN A 71 14.31 -2.20 12.84
CA GLN A 71 15.25 -2.72 13.84
C GLN A 71 16.71 -2.42 13.53
N ILE A 72 17.08 -2.44 12.25
CA ILE A 72 18.43 -2.09 11.80
C ILE A 72 18.66 -0.59 12.00
N PHE A 73 17.67 0.24 11.62
CA PHE A 73 17.76 1.69 11.78
C PHE A 73 17.92 2.09 13.26
N ASP A 74 17.10 1.55 14.16
CA ASP A 74 17.17 1.85 15.60
C ASP A 74 18.52 1.50 16.22
N LYS A 75 19.14 0.40 15.74
CA LYS A 75 20.48 0.01 16.20
C LYS A 75 21.59 0.87 15.60
N ALA A 76 21.47 1.23 14.31
CA ALA A 76 22.48 2.00 13.60
C ALA A 76 22.44 3.50 13.96
N HIS A 77 21.25 4.02 14.24
CA HIS A 77 20.99 5.45 14.51
C HIS A 77 20.21 5.62 15.82
N PRO A 78 20.82 5.31 16.98
CA PRO A 78 20.14 5.44 18.27
C PRO A 78 19.68 6.88 18.49
N ASP A 79 18.51 7.05 19.12
CA ASP A 79 17.88 8.34 19.42
C ASP A 79 17.46 9.18 18.19
N CYS A 80 17.47 8.59 16.99
CA CYS A 80 16.99 9.21 15.77
C CYS A 80 15.59 8.74 15.40
N GLN A 81 14.78 9.62 14.81
CA GLN A 81 13.52 9.30 14.19
C GLN A 81 13.69 9.23 12.67
N ALA A 82 13.30 8.10 12.06
CA ALA A 82 13.36 7.93 10.61
C ALA A 82 12.13 8.53 9.93
N LEU A 83 12.32 9.10 8.75
CA LEU A 83 11.27 9.33 7.78
C LEU A 83 11.37 8.27 6.67
N PHE A 84 10.47 7.30 6.67
CA PHE A 84 10.38 6.31 5.62
C PHE A 84 9.58 6.87 4.42
N VAL A 85 10.19 6.90 3.24
CA VAL A 85 9.58 7.43 2.02
C VAL A 85 9.31 6.27 1.05
N PHE A 86 8.06 6.16 0.57
CA PHE A 86 7.63 5.13 -0.37
C PHE A 86 6.94 5.75 -1.58
N ASP A 87 7.05 5.08 -2.73
CA ASP A 87 6.13 5.30 -3.85
C ASP A 87 4.73 4.75 -3.53
N GLN A 88 3.72 5.22 -4.26
CA GLN A 88 2.35 4.70 -4.11
C GLN A 88 2.10 3.44 -4.93
N SER A 89 2.82 2.37 -4.66
CA SER A 89 2.50 1.05 -5.21
C SER A 89 1.30 0.42 -4.51
N SER A 90 0.66 -0.56 -5.15
CA SER A 90 -0.46 -1.29 -4.55
C SER A 90 -0.06 -2.07 -3.28
N ALA A 91 1.20 -2.49 -3.18
CA ALA A 91 1.74 -3.17 -2.00
C ALA A 91 1.90 -2.20 -0.82
N HIS A 92 2.45 -1.00 -1.07
CA HIS A 92 2.67 0.03 -0.05
C HIS A 92 1.35 0.60 0.48
N ALA A 93 0.36 0.80 -0.39
CA ALA A 93 -0.96 1.32 -0.05
C ALA A 93 -1.96 0.25 0.43
N SER A 94 -1.51 -0.97 0.68
CA SER A 94 -2.38 -2.07 1.13
C SER A 94 -3.02 -1.77 2.47
N LEU A 95 -4.36 -1.85 2.49
CA LEU A 95 -5.14 -1.71 3.71
C LEU A 95 -5.25 -3.04 4.46
N PRO A 96 -5.47 -3.01 5.79
CA PRO A 96 -5.71 -4.22 6.58
C PRO A 96 -6.93 -5.02 6.07
N PRO A 97 -7.00 -6.33 6.39
CA PRO A 97 -8.11 -7.18 5.94
C PRO A 97 -9.49 -6.70 6.34
N ASP A 98 -9.60 -6.08 7.52
CA ASP A 98 -10.83 -5.52 8.10
C ASP A 98 -11.12 -4.07 7.70
N ALA A 99 -10.36 -3.51 6.77
CA ALA A 99 -10.52 -2.14 6.30
C ALA A 99 -11.91 -1.87 5.73
N LEU A 100 -12.34 -0.61 5.83
CA LEU A 100 -13.62 -0.14 5.30
C LEU A 100 -13.59 -0.11 3.77
N LYS A 101 -14.42 -0.93 3.13
CA LYS A 101 -14.46 -1.10 1.67
C LYS A 101 -15.92 -1.11 1.19
N ALA A 102 -16.48 0.06 0.90
CA ALA A 102 -17.87 0.21 0.50
C ALA A 102 -18.25 -0.69 -0.70
N PHE A 103 -17.38 -0.80 -1.70
CA PHE A 103 -17.62 -1.65 -2.87
C PHE A 103 -17.55 -3.16 -2.60
N ALA A 104 -17.01 -3.59 -1.45
CA ALA A 104 -17.04 -4.98 -1.01
C ALA A 104 -18.32 -5.35 -0.23
N MET A 105 -19.11 -4.35 0.18
CA MET A 105 -20.33 -4.56 0.95
C MET A 105 -21.51 -5.00 0.09
N ASN A 106 -22.42 -5.78 0.68
CA ASN A 106 -23.74 -6.07 0.10
C ASN A 106 -24.69 -4.88 0.32
N LYS A 107 -25.86 -4.87 -0.34
CA LYS A 107 -26.91 -3.88 -0.06
C LYS A 107 -27.48 -4.07 1.34
N SER A 108 -27.88 -5.29 1.66
CA SER A 108 -28.47 -5.70 2.93
C SER A 108 -27.43 -6.32 3.87
N ASN A 109 -27.79 -6.47 5.13
CA ASN A 109 -26.95 -7.10 6.15
C ASN A 109 -26.71 -8.59 5.85
N GLY A 110 -25.61 -9.14 6.34
CA GLY A 110 -25.25 -10.54 6.23
C GLY A 110 -24.68 -10.96 4.87
N GLY A 111 -24.68 -12.27 4.60
CA GLY A 111 -24.19 -12.88 3.38
C GLY A 111 -22.67 -13.00 3.33
N LYS A 112 -22.14 -13.35 2.15
CA LYS A 112 -20.71 -13.53 1.92
C LYS A 112 -19.99 -12.19 1.71
N GLN A 113 -19.89 -11.38 2.76
CA GLN A 113 -19.07 -10.18 2.76
C GLN A 113 -18.13 -10.19 3.95
N HIS A 114 -16.97 -9.53 3.82
CA HIS A 114 -16.01 -9.42 4.91
C HIS A 114 -16.58 -8.57 6.03
N LYS A 115 -16.33 -8.98 7.28
CA LYS A 115 -16.52 -8.11 8.44
C LYS A 115 -15.48 -7.00 8.35
N GLN A 116 -15.95 -5.79 8.47
CA GLN A 116 -15.13 -4.60 8.46
C GLN A 116 -15.04 -4.07 9.89
N ARG A 117 -13.96 -3.35 10.20
CA ARG A 117 -13.78 -2.73 11.51
C ARG A 117 -14.84 -1.68 11.77
N ASP A 118 -15.18 -1.48 13.04
CA ASP A 118 -16.03 -0.40 13.46
C ASP A 118 -15.35 0.96 13.19
N THR A 119 -16.14 2.01 13.06
CA THR A 119 -15.65 3.33 12.68
C THR A 119 -16.32 4.43 13.50
N ILE A 120 -15.88 5.67 13.31
CA ILE A 120 -16.52 6.86 13.83
C ILE A 120 -17.08 7.62 12.64
N ILE A 121 -18.35 8.02 12.69
CA ILE A 121 -18.99 8.81 11.66
C ILE A 121 -18.26 10.16 11.56
N PRO A 122 -17.74 10.53 10.37
CA PRO A 122 -16.87 11.70 10.26
C PRO A 122 -17.59 13.02 10.54
N GLU A 123 -16.84 14.03 10.95
CA GLU A 123 -17.35 15.40 11.17
C GLU A 123 -17.89 16.06 9.89
N SER A 124 -17.47 15.57 8.72
CA SER A 124 -17.99 15.98 7.41
C SER A 124 -19.32 15.31 7.03
N ASN A 125 -19.88 14.44 7.89
CA ASN A 125 -21.17 13.81 7.61
C ASN A 125 -22.27 14.85 7.35
N LEU A 126 -23.17 14.55 6.39
CA LEU A 126 -24.20 15.49 5.95
C LEU A 126 -25.08 15.93 7.13
N ASP A 127 -25.54 15.01 7.95
CA ASP A 127 -26.40 15.28 9.12
C ASP A 127 -25.52 15.47 10.37
N PRO A 128 -25.51 16.69 10.94
CA PRO A 128 -24.69 17.00 12.13
C PRO A 128 -25.02 16.13 13.37
N ARG A 129 -26.23 15.60 13.45
CA ARG A 129 -26.67 14.78 14.60
C ARG A 129 -25.91 13.50 14.77
N TYR A 130 -25.32 12.99 13.70
CA TYR A 130 -24.60 11.71 13.71
C TYR A 130 -23.07 11.86 13.74
N ARG A 131 -22.55 13.08 13.61
CA ARG A 131 -21.11 13.35 13.59
C ARG A 131 -20.43 12.91 14.89
N GLY A 132 -19.25 12.37 14.78
CA GLY A 132 -18.43 11.89 15.89
C GLY A 132 -19.00 10.66 16.63
N GLN A 133 -20.13 10.11 16.20
CA GLN A 133 -20.71 8.93 16.85
C GLN A 133 -20.00 7.65 16.40
N PRO A 134 -19.77 6.70 17.33
CA PRO A 134 -19.27 5.38 16.97
C PRO A 134 -20.31 4.63 16.13
N GLN A 135 -19.85 3.98 15.06
CA GLN A 135 -20.67 3.14 14.21
C GLN A 135 -20.10 1.73 14.14
N SER A 136 -20.86 0.76 14.64
CA SER A 136 -20.52 -0.64 14.44
C SER A 136 -20.79 -1.06 13.01
N MET A 137 -19.87 -1.83 12.42
CA MET A 137 -20.01 -2.41 11.09
C MET A 137 -20.61 -3.83 11.14
N THR A 138 -21.02 -4.27 12.33
CA THR A 138 -21.77 -5.51 12.55
C THR A 138 -23.12 -5.23 13.21
N THR A 139 -24.09 -6.09 12.95
CA THR A 139 -25.39 -6.09 13.65
C THR A 139 -25.25 -6.65 15.05
N GLU A 140 -26.28 -6.51 15.88
CA GLU A 140 -26.34 -7.15 17.21
C GLU A 140 -26.21 -8.68 17.15
N SER A 141 -26.66 -9.30 16.05
CA SER A 141 -26.48 -10.73 15.79
C SER A 141 -25.06 -11.11 15.30
N GLY A 142 -24.14 -10.12 15.16
CA GLY A 142 -22.78 -10.33 14.72
C GLY A 142 -22.60 -10.52 13.20
N GLU A 143 -23.63 -10.26 12.40
CA GLU A 143 -23.55 -10.26 10.95
C GLU A 143 -22.97 -8.94 10.41
N PRO A 144 -22.20 -8.95 9.32
CA PRO A 144 -21.71 -7.71 8.71
C PRO A 144 -22.88 -6.86 8.20
N LYS A 145 -22.86 -5.55 8.49
CA LYS A 145 -23.87 -4.60 7.99
C LYS A 145 -23.69 -4.36 6.49
N GLY A 146 -24.82 -4.12 5.83
CA GLY A 146 -24.88 -3.74 4.43
C GLY A 146 -24.84 -2.23 4.22
N LEU A 147 -24.64 -1.81 2.96
CA LEU A 147 -24.57 -0.42 2.55
C LEU A 147 -25.75 0.41 3.03
N GLN A 148 -26.95 -0.14 2.93
CA GLN A 148 -28.19 0.55 3.29
C GLN A 148 -28.22 0.89 4.79
N SER A 149 -28.00 -0.10 5.65
CA SER A 149 -28.01 0.08 7.11
C SER A 149 -26.96 1.09 7.56
N VAL A 150 -25.73 0.99 7.03
CA VAL A 150 -24.64 1.91 7.38
C VAL A 150 -24.95 3.35 6.96
N LEU A 151 -25.52 3.57 5.78
CA LEU A 151 -25.89 4.91 5.30
C LEU A 151 -27.12 5.48 6.05
N GLU A 152 -28.14 4.66 6.32
CA GLU A 152 -29.33 5.09 7.08
C GLU A 152 -28.97 5.52 8.50
N GLU A 153 -28.03 4.80 9.16
CA GLU A 153 -27.47 5.19 10.47
C GLU A 153 -26.68 6.50 10.44
N ARG A 154 -26.21 6.95 9.28
CA ARG A 154 -25.57 8.26 9.04
C ARG A 154 -26.57 9.35 8.64
N GLY A 155 -27.88 9.03 8.58
CA GLY A 155 -28.94 9.96 8.23
C GLY A 155 -29.19 10.13 6.72
N TYR A 156 -28.64 9.23 5.87
CA TYR A 156 -28.88 9.30 4.43
C TYR A 156 -30.18 8.58 4.04
N ASN A 157 -30.95 9.19 3.13
CA ASN A 157 -32.11 8.54 2.52
C ASN A 157 -31.68 7.66 1.34
N CYS A 158 -31.79 6.35 1.50
CA CYS A 158 -31.36 5.35 0.52
C CYS A 158 -32.47 4.86 -0.42
N SER A 159 -33.72 5.38 -0.31
CA SER A 159 -34.90 4.84 -0.99
C SER A 159 -34.76 4.76 -2.52
N ASN A 160 -34.11 5.74 -3.14
CA ASN A 160 -33.95 5.83 -4.60
C ASN A 160 -32.54 5.46 -5.08
N LEU A 161 -31.66 4.99 -4.18
CA LEU A 161 -30.29 4.64 -4.54
C LEU A 161 -30.11 3.15 -4.85
N LYS A 162 -29.46 2.85 -5.97
CA LYS A 162 -28.97 1.51 -6.25
C LYS A 162 -27.83 1.17 -5.29
N ALA A 163 -27.61 -0.10 -4.99
CA ALA A 163 -26.48 -0.54 -4.20
C ALA A 163 -25.14 -0.16 -4.85
N LYS A 164 -25.00 -0.51 -6.12
CA LYS A 164 -23.80 -0.24 -6.94
C LYS A 164 -24.23 0.07 -8.38
N CYS A 165 -23.50 0.90 -9.08
CA CYS A 165 -23.65 1.08 -10.52
C CYS A 165 -23.12 -0.14 -11.29
N SER A 166 -23.66 -0.35 -12.50
CA SER A 166 -23.19 -1.37 -13.43
C SER A 166 -23.10 -0.74 -14.82
N PRO A 167 -21.99 -0.93 -15.59
CA PRO A 167 -20.81 -1.72 -15.22
C PRO A 167 -19.89 -0.98 -14.23
N VAL A 168 -19.86 0.36 -14.24
CA VAL A 168 -19.01 1.20 -13.37
C VAL A 168 -19.74 2.49 -13.00
N CYS A 169 -19.30 3.13 -11.91
CA CYS A 169 -19.80 4.46 -11.55
C CYS A 169 -19.29 5.53 -12.52
N PRO A 170 -20.12 6.55 -12.86
CA PRO A 170 -19.62 7.74 -13.56
C PRO A 170 -18.46 8.38 -12.82
N PHE A 171 -17.43 8.83 -13.57
CA PHE A 171 -16.18 9.31 -12.98
C PHE A 171 -16.40 10.52 -12.04
N GLU A 172 -17.22 11.47 -12.44
CA GLU A 172 -17.44 12.71 -11.71
C GLU A 172 -18.49 12.59 -10.58
N SER A 173 -19.27 11.49 -10.56
CA SER A 173 -20.35 11.34 -9.58
C SER A 173 -19.81 10.86 -8.23
N LYS A 174 -20.26 11.52 -7.16
CA LYS A 174 -19.91 11.19 -5.76
C LYS A 174 -21.01 10.41 -5.04
N ASP A 175 -22.23 10.36 -5.60
CA ASP A 175 -23.46 9.90 -4.96
C ASP A 175 -24.38 9.05 -5.88
N CYS A 176 -23.89 8.59 -7.01
CA CYS A 176 -24.66 7.84 -7.99
C CYS A 176 -25.22 6.49 -7.49
N CYS A 177 -24.71 5.98 -6.39
CA CYS A 177 -25.15 4.75 -5.72
C CYS A 177 -24.65 4.71 -4.28
N MET A 178 -25.21 3.81 -3.47
CA MET A 178 -24.85 3.65 -2.05
C MET A 178 -23.35 3.41 -1.85
N ALA A 179 -22.74 2.52 -2.64
CA ALA A 179 -21.33 2.22 -2.50
C ALA A 179 -20.44 3.42 -2.84
N ARG A 180 -20.79 4.21 -3.88
CA ARG A 180 -20.05 5.43 -4.21
C ARG A 180 -20.19 6.47 -3.11
N LEU A 181 -21.43 6.72 -2.64
CA LEU A 181 -21.71 7.66 -1.57
C LEU A 181 -20.92 7.34 -0.29
N LEU A 182 -20.94 6.07 0.14
CA LEU A 182 -20.22 5.62 1.32
C LEU A 182 -18.69 5.69 1.12
N SER A 183 -18.20 5.31 -0.07
CA SER A 183 -16.77 5.33 -0.38
C SER A 183 -16.15 6.74 -0.41
N GLN A 184 -16.97 7.78 -0.45
CA GLN A 184 -16.53 9.18 -0.43
C GLN A 184 -16.55 9.80 0.98
N GLN A 185 -16.95 9.04 1.99
CA GLN A 185 -16.89 9.50 3.39
C GLN A 185 -15.45 9.46 3.89
N ASP A 186 -15.07 10.42 4.72
CA ASP A 186 -13.68 10.61 5.17
C ASP A 186 -13.09 9.39 5.85
N ASP A 187 -13.89 8.68 6.65
CA ASP A 187 -13.45 7.45 7.32
C ASP A 187 -13.18 6.29 6.35
N PHE A 188 -13.81 6.29 5.16
CA PHE A 188 -13.52 5.33 4.08
C PHE A 188 -12.34 5.76 3.20
N ILE A 189 -12.10 7.07 3.07
CA ILE A 189 -11.02 7.63 2.25
C ILE A 189 -9.69 7.63 3.01
N ASN A 190 -9.71 8.14 4.26
CA ASN A 190 -8.51 8.45 5.03
C ASN A 190 -8.05 7.26 5.90
N GLN A 191 -8.06 6.06 5.33
CA GLN A 191 -7.59 4.88 6.03
C GLN A 191 -6.08 4.73 5.92
N THR A 192 -5.44 4.49 7.04
CA THR A 192 -4.00 4.24 7.14
C THR A 192 -3.64 2.88 6.54
N SER A 193 -2.60 2.83 5.73
CA SER A 193 -2.08 1.57 5.17
C SER A 193 -1.40 0.72 6.26
N MET A 194 -1.24 -0.58 5.99
CA MET A 194 -0.50 -1.47 6.90
C MET A 194 0.97 -1.05 7.06
N VAL A 195 1.58 -0.51 6.01
CA VAL A 195 2.96 0.01 6.02
C VAL A 195 3.05 1.21 6.95
N GLU A 196 2.17 2.19 6.76
CA GLU A 196 2.14 3.41 7.57
C GLU A 196 1.86 3.10 9.04
N THR A 197 0.88 2.24 9.33
CA THR A 197 0.57 1.79 10.69
C THR A 197 1.80 1.17 11.36
N LEU A 198 2.49 0.25 10.66
CA LEU A 198 3.66 -0.43 11.21
C LEU A 198 4.81 0.53 11.57
N ILE A 199 5.04 1.55 10.71
CA ILE A 199 6.12 2.53 10.89
C ILE A 199 5.77 3.51 12.01
N THR A 200 4.54 4.01 12.04
CA THR A 200 4.10 4.97 13.07
C THR A 200 3.99 4.33 14.45
N GLU A 201 3.55 3.07 14.56
CA GLU A 201 3.55 2.31 15.82
C GLU A 201 4.97 2.08 16.38
N ALA A 202 5.97 2.05 15.50
CA ALA A 202 7.38 1.98 15.90
C ALA A 202 7.99 3.34 16.30
N GLY A 203 7.24 4.45 16.20
CA GLY A 203 7.70 5.79 16.58
C GLY A 203 8.38 6.57 15.45
N HIS A 204 8.26 6.09 14.22
CA HIS A 204 8.84 6.73 13.04
C HIS A 204 7.77 7.40 12.17
N GLU A 205 8.20 8.15 11.15
CA GLU A 205 7.34 8.82 10.19
C GLU A 205 7.30 8.07 8.85
N CYS A 206 6.13 8.13 8.18
CA CYS A 206 5.91 7.52 6.88
C CYS A 206 5.37 8.54 5.89
N LEU A 207 5.96 8.63 4.69
CA LEU A 207 5.54 9.51 3.62
C LEU A 207 5.35 8.70 2.33
N PHE A 208 4.18 8.86 1.70
CA PHE A 208 3.93 8.35 0.35
C PHE A 208 4.12 9.45 -0.69
N LEU A 209 4.98 9.20 -1.66
CA LEU A 209 5.18 10.08 -2.80
C LEU A 209 3.89 10.14 -3.66
N PRO A 210 3.66 11.24 -4.41
CA PRO A 210 2.53 11.32 -5.31
C PRO A 210 2.50 10.16 -6.32
N LYS A 211 1.30 9.70 -6.69
CA LYS A 211 1.15 8.68 -7.74
C LYS A 211 1.79 9.13 -9.05
N PHE A 212 2.40 8.18 -9.75
CA PHE A 212 3.06 8.38 -11.06
C PHE A 212 4.33 9.26 -11.02
N HIS A 213 4.88 9.50 -9.85
CA HIS A 213 6.11 10.28 -9.63
C HIS A 213 7.22 9.42 -9.02
N CYS A 214 7.50 8.27 -9.64
CA CYS A 214 8.57 7.37 -9.20
C CYS A 214 9.96 8.01 -9.27
N GLU A 215 10.14 9.03 -10.13
CA GLU A 215 11.37 9.82 -10.24
C GLU A 215 11.71 10.59 -8.96
N LEU A 216 10.76 10.79 -8.06
CA LEU A 216 10.99 11.38 -6.74
C LEU A 216 11.53 10.37 -5.73
N ASN A 217 11.53 9.07 -6.05
CA ASN A 217 12.08 8.05 -5.18
C ASN A 217 13.58 7.86 -5.47
N PRO A 218 14.49 8.26 -4.55
CA PRO A 218 15.93 8.23 -4.81
C PRO A 218 16.48 6.84 -5.16
N ILE A 219 15.87 5.77 -4.67
CA ILE A 219 16.32 4.40 -4.95
C ILE A 219 16.16 4.01 -6.43
N GLU A 220 15.16 4.56 -7.13
CA GLU A 220 14.96 4.35 -8.55
C GLU A 220 16.11 4.98 -9.37
N MET A 221 16.58 6.16 -8.96
CA MET A 221 17.71 6.84 -9.59
C MET A 221 19.01 6.05 -9.42
N VAL A 222 19.26 5.50 -8.23
CA VAL A 222 20.44 4.66 -7.95
C VAL A 222 20.38 3.38 -8.77
N SER A 223 19.23 2.75 -8.88
CA SER A 223 19.02 1.53 -9.68
C SER A 223 19.31 1.77 -11.17
N GLN A 224 18.86 2.91 -11.73
CA GLN A 224 19.12 3.27 -13.11
C GLN A 224 20.61 3.51 -13.39
N LEU A 225 21.30 4.18 -12.47
CA LEU A 225 22.74 4.44 -12.59
C LEU A 225 23.55 3.13 -12.60
N LEU A 226 23.24 2.19 -11.71
CA LEU A 226 23.88 0.88 -11.66
C LEU A 226 23.66 0.07 -12.93
N LEU A 227 22.43 0.06 -13.48
CA LEU A 227 22.12 -0.64 -14.72
C LEU A 227 22.86 -0.04 -15.90
N THR A 228 22.98 1.29 -15.98
CA THR A 228 23.72 1.97 -17.04
C THR A 228 25.21 1.65 -16.97
N THR A 229 25.78 1.61 -15.79
CA THR A 229 27.20 1.27 -15.57
C THR A 229 27.50 -0.19 -15.96
N LEU A 230 26.64 -1.12 -15.58
CA LEU A 230 26.78 -2.55 -15.92
C LEU A 230 26.63 -2.80 -17.45
N ASN A 231 25.72 -2.10 -18.11
CA ASN A 231 25.55 -2.21 -19.56
C ASN A 231 26.78 -1.66 -20.31
N ASN A 232 27.38 -0.59 -19.84
CA ASN A 232 28.59 -0.02 -20.43
C ASN A 232 29.84 -0.91 -20.20
N ALA A 233 29.92 -1.58 -19.05
CA ALA A 233 31.01 -2.52 -18.76
C ALA A 233 30.95 -3.81 -19.59
N ASN A 234 29.78 -4.21 -20.06
CA ASN A 234 29.60 -5.39 -20.94
C ASN A 234 29.74 -5.04 -22.44
N SER A 235 30.08 -3.80 -22.78
CA SER A 235 30.22 -3.30 -24.15
C SER A 235 31.69 -3.12 -24.55
N ILE A 236 32.63 -3.54 -23.71
CA ILE A 236 34.07 -3.65 -23.96
C ILE A 236 34.42 -5.16 -23.97
#